data_05f5fc94c5fdef17d3245b987a3ba979
#
_entry.id   05f5fc94c5fdef17d3245b987a3ba979
#
_cell.length_a   1.000
_cell.length_b   1.000
_cell.length_c   1.000
_cell.angle_alpha   90.00
_cell.angle_beta   90.00
_cell.angle_gamma   90.00
#
_symmetry.space_group_name_H-M   'P 1'
#
loop_
_entity.id
_entity.type
_entity.pdbx_description
1 polymer ?
#
loop_
_entity_poly.entity_id
_entity_poly.type
_entity_poly.pdbx_seq_one_letter_code
_entity_poly.pdbx_strand_id
1 'polypeptide(L)'
;MANVYPFRAVQYTNNAELSHLIAPPYDVLDLKGKEKLLHRHAGNIVAIDLPHVPAKELGPTETYEAAGNQYRKWLADRTLARRETPAMFAYRQTFEFNVAGTQRTVQRCGMAITTDALAFGPRAGGGVLPHEETFSGPKEDRFALMKATRAQLSPVFGLHADESGAATRIVRDVMASRSPDRIATTPMDNVLHELWTVEDSPTIAAYQKALAGEDIFIADGHHRYTTGLNYIQHLEASGAVPADHAARKSMMVLVGMSDPGLVIGPTHRVLGGMKDYSLAAFMQAAASTLLFEPVAGDAHQLEKVLHQLETMGENRLGLYDFASKQGFIIRPGQADPLAKRFPTKPREWRTLDVAIIQYLIVEEICQPKLNGGQSVKWAFPHTVGEVLEIGAGQETGAGGGKGFVPQMAVIVRPTPLNAVKAVSRANELMPQKSTFFYPKLATGLFVNPLE
;
A
#
# COMPACT_ATOMS: atom_id res chain seq x y z
N MET A 1 -21.54 6.22 -9.72
CA MET A 1 -20.39 7.13 -9.79
C MET A 1 -19.69 7.12 -8.43
N ALA A 2 -18.39 7.19 -8.41
CA ALA A 2 -17.64 7.35 -7.16
C ALA A 2 -17.65 8.83 -6.75
N ASN A 3 -18.74 9.29 -6.15
CA ASN A 3 -18.83 10.68 -5.65
C ASN A 3 -18.00 10.83 -4.38
N VAL A 4 -17.48 12.04 -4.14
CA VAL A 4 -16.71 12.37 -2.96
C VAL A 4 -17.46 13.37 -2.07
N TYR A 5 -17.32 13.21 -0.75
CA TYR A 5 -18.09 13.94 0.24
C TYR A 5 -17.22 14.40 1.40
N PRO A 6 -17.54 15.58 1.98
CA PRO A 6 -17.04 15.93 3.31
C PRO A 6 -17.66 15.02 4.36
N PHE A 7 -17.01 14.84 5.51
CA PHE A 7 -17.47 13.98 6.58
C PHE A 7 -17.19 14.55 7.97
N ARG A 8 -17.95 14.11 8.96
CA ARG A 8 -17.79 14.51 10.36
C ARG A 8 -16.72 13.62 11.01
N ALA A 9 -15.46 13.89 10.72
CA ALA A 9 -14.36 13.14 11.26
C ALA A 9 -14.31 13.17 12.79
N VAL A 10 -13.94 12.03 13.38
CA VAL A 10 -13.51 11.98 14.78
C VAL A 10 -11.99 12.18 14.79
N GLN A 11 -11.51 13.08 15.65
CA GLN A 11 -10.11 13.48 15.72
C GLN A 11 -9.69 13.64 17.19
N TYR A 12 -8.40 13.52 17.47
CA TYR A 12 -7.85 13.86 18.77
C TYR A 12 -8.09 15.34 19.10
N THR A 13 -8.40 15.64 20.36
CA THR A 13 -8.60 17.02 20.81
C THR A 13 -7.27 17.72 21.16
N ASN A 14 -6.26 16.95 21.58
CA ASN A 14 -4.92 17.45 21.92
C ASN A 14 -4.01 17.48 20.67
N ASN A 15 -3.89 18.64 20.03
CA ASN A 15 -2.99 18.82 18.89
C ASN A 15 -1.51 18.86 19.27
N ALA A 16 -1.17 19.27 20.50
CA ALA A 16 0.23 19.42 20.92
C ALA A 16 0.94 18.05 21.01
N GLU A 17 0.20 16.99 21.33
CA GLU A 17 0.72 15.62 21.44
C GLU A 17 0.45 14.74 20.21
N LEU A 18 -0.09 15.29 19.14
CA LEU A 18 -0.58 14.51 18.00
C LEU A 18 0.49 13.56 17.43
N SER A 19 1.77 13.94 17.43
CA SER A 19 2.89 13.07 17.02
C SER A 19 3.07 11.81 17.88
N HIS A 20 2.58 11.82 19.12
CA HIS A 20 2.60 10.66 20.00
C HIS A 20 1.33 9.81 19.91
N LEU A 21 0.27 10.36 19.33
CA LEU A 21 -1.07 9.78 19.26
C LEU A 21 -1.34 9.03 17.96
N ILE A 22 -0.67 9.42 16.88
CA ILE A 22 -0.80 8.78 15.56
C ILE A 22 0.17 7.60 15.41
N ALA A 23 -0.11 6.74 14.44
CA ALA A 23 0.68 5.56 14.12
C ALA A 23 0.78 5.35 12.60
N PRO A 24 1.79 4.62 12.11
CA PRO A 24 1.70 3.97 10.81
C PRO A 24 0.49 3.03 10.74
N PRO A 25 0.00 2.63 9.56
CA PRO A 25 -1.10 1.69 9.47
C PRO A 25 -0.73 0.32 10.07
N TYR A 26 -1.73 -0.39 10.55
CA TYR A 26 -1.60 -1.65 11.29
C TYR A 26 -0.78 -2.74 10.60
N ASP A 27 -0.79 -2.77 9.27
CA ASP A 27 -0.19 -3.82 8.43
C ASP A 27 1.34 -3.72 8.28
N VAL A 28 1.93 -2.61 8.73
CA VAL A 28 3.39 -2.40 8.79
C VAL A 28 3.95 -2.50 10.21
N LEU A 29 3.11 -2.78 11.21
CA LEU A 29 3.51 -2.89 12.61
C LEU A 29 3.57 -4.35 13.07
N ASP A 30 4.66 -4.68 13.74
CA ASP A 30 4.80 -5.88 14.56
C ASP A 30 4.51 -5.60 16.04
N LEU A 31 4.64 -6.62 16.89
CA LEU A 31 4.42 -6.48 18.33
C LEU A 31 5.36 -5.44 18.97
N LYS A 32 6.65 -5.44 18.58
CA LYS A 32 7.64 -4.49 19.12
C LYS A 32 7.30 -3.06 18.72
N GLY A 33 6.88 -2.85 17.47
CA GLY A 33 6.42 -1.55 16.97
C GLY A 33 5.20 -1.04 17.75
N LYS A 34 4.20 -1.92 17.96
CA LYS A 34 3.02 -1.60 18.79
C LYS A 34 3.41 -1.21 20.20
N GLU A 35 4.23 -2.02 20.88
CA GLU A 35 4.68 -1.75 22.25
C GLU A 35 5.46 -0.44 22.36
N LYS A 36 6.36 -0.16 21.40
CA LYS A 36 7.12 1.10 21.36
C LYS A 36 6.19 2.33 21.26
N LEU A 37 5.12 2.25 20.47
CA LEU A 37 4.14 3.34 20.35
C LEU A 37 3.35 3.53 21.65
N LEU A 38 2.88 2.44 22.27
CA LEU A 38 2.15 2.48 23.54
C LEU A 38 2.99 2.95 24.73
N HIS A 39 4.29 2.61 24.76
CA HIS A 39 5.22 3.15 25.76
C HIS A 39 5.43 4.66 25.62
N ARG A 40 5.37 5.20 24.39
CA ARG A 40 5.45 6.64 24.16
C ARG A 40 4.21 7.37 24.68
N HIS A 41 3.03 6.80 24.37
CA HIS A 41 1.77 7.37 24.82
C HIS A 41 0.66 6.32 24.84
N ALA A 42 0.06 6.09 26.00
CA ALA A 42 -1.01 5.09 26.17
C ALA A 42 -2.28 5.39 25.33
N GLY A 43 -2.49 6.67 24.95
CA GLY A 43 -3.55 7.12 24.07
C GLY A 43 -3.22 7.02 22.58
N ASN A 44 -2.11 6.38 22.17
CA ASN A 44 -1.80 6.18 20.75
C ASN A 44 -2.88 5.35 20.07
N ILE A 45 -3.25 5.74 18.86
CA ILE A 45 -4.31 5.08 18.06
C ILE A 45 -4.09 3.58 17.89
N VAL A 46 -2.84 3.12 17.98
CA VAL A 46 -2.50 1.69 17.86
C VAL A 46 -3.19 0.83 18.92
N ALA A 47 -3.58 1.42 20.06
CA ALA A 47 -4.33 0.72 21.09
C ALA A 47 -5.68 0.20 20.61
N ILE A 48 -6.30 0.91 19.65
CA ILE A 48 -7.59 0.51 19.06
C ILE A 48 -7.46 0.02 17.63
N ASP A 49 -6.50 0.52 16.83
CA ASP A 49 -6.35 0.09 15.42
C ASP A 49 -5.64 -1.26 15.27
N LEU A 50 -4.78 -1.64 16.20
CA LEU A 50 -4.07 -2.92 16.21
C LEU A 50 -4.29 -3.67 17.53
N PRO A 51 -5.52 -4.13 17.84
CA PRO A 51 -5.81 -4.80 19.12
C PRO A 51 -5.11 -6.15 19.22
N HIS A 52 -4.99 -6.88 18.11
CA HIS A 52 -4.35 -8.18 18.00
C HIS A 52 -3.13 -8.14 17.06
N VAL A 53 -2.09 -8.95 17.37
CA VAL A 53 -0.89 -9.12 16.55
C VAL A 53 -0.60 -10.62 16.42
N PRO A 54 -0.40 -11.13 15.18
CA PRO A 54 -0.35 -10.41 13.91
C PRO A 54 -1.74 -10.04 13.37
N ALA A 55 -1.87 -8.88 12.75
CA ALA A 55 -3.10 -8.41 12.12
C ALA A 55 -3.45 -9.13 10.80
N LYS A 56 -2.86 -10.32 10.59
CA LYS A 56 -3.07 -11.20 9.43
C LYS A 56 -3.99 -12.38 9.75
N GLU A 57 -4.37 -12.51 11.00
CA GLU A 57 -5.17 -13.60 11.54
C GLU A 57 -6.24 -13.03 12.48
N LEU A 58 -7.39 -13.70 12.54
CA LEU A 58 -8.44 -13.34 13.47
C LEU A 58 -7.98 -13.61 14.91
N GLY A 59 -7.97 -12.57 15.73
CA GLY A 59 -7.64 -12.66 17.15
C GLY A 59 -8.85 -13.07 18.02
N PRO A 60 -8.65 -13.19 19.34
CA PRO A 60 -9.71 -13.41 20.30
C PRO A 60 -10.78 -12.29 20.27
N THR A 61 -12.04 -12.63 20.38
CA THR A 61 -13.18 -11.69 20.33
C THR A 61 -13.03 -10.57 21.35
N GLU A 62 -12.56 -10.89 22.54
CA GLU A 62 -12.40 -9.96 23.67
C GLU A 62 -11.45 -8.81 23.35
N THR A 63 -10.46 -9.04 22.49
CA THR A 63 -9.52 -7.98 22.07
C THR A 63 -10.20 -6.92 21.22
N TYR A 64 -11.11 -7.29 20.35
CA TYR A 64 -11.89 -6.36 19.53
C TYR A 64 -12.94 -5.62 20.36
N GLU A 65 -13.62 -6.31 21.29
CA GLU A 65 -14.56 -5.70 22.24
C GLU A 65 -13.85 -4.66 23.12
N ALA A 66 -12.65 -4.99 23.62
CA ALA A 66 -11.81 -4.05 24.38
C ALA A 66 -11.44 -2.82 23.57
N ALA A 67 -11.07 -2.98 22.28
CA ALA A 67 -10.79 -1.87 21.38
C ALA A 67 -12.02 -0.98 21.14
N GLY A 68 -13.19 -1.59 20.93
CA GLY A 68 -14.46 -0.87 20.80
C GLY A 68 -14.85 -0.12 22.08
N ASN A 69 -14.65 -0.71 23.27
CA ASN A 69 -14.87 -0.07 24.56
C ASN A 69 -13.90 1.11 24.76
N GLN A 70 -12.64 0.94 24.38
CA GLN A 70 -11.63 2.00 24.48
C GLN A 70 -11.96 3.17 23.55
N TYR A 71 -12.42 2.90 22.33
CA TYR A 71 -12.85 3.94 21.40
C TYR A 71 -14.03 4.76 21.96
N ARG A 72 -15.05 4.08 22.49
CA ARG A 72 -16.20 4.75 23.15
C ARG A 72 -15.78 5.55 24.36
N LYS A 73 -14.85 5.02 25.19
CA LYS A 73 -14.28 5.75 26.32
C LYS A 73 -13.60 7.03 25.87
N TRP A 74 -12.76 6.99 24.84
CA TRP A 74 -12.06 8.17 24.32
C TRP A 74 -13.00 9.24 23.73
N LEU A 75 -14.16 8.82 23.23
CA LEU A 75 -15.22 9.77 22.85
C LEU A 75 -15.90 10.38 24.08
N ALA A 76 -16.18 9.59 25.11
CA ALA A 76 -16.87 10.04 26.31
C ALA A 76 -16.00 11.00 27.15
N ASP A 77 -14.69 10.72 27.29
CA ASP A 77 -13.74 11.55 28.05
C ASP A 77 -13.10 12.68 27.20
N ARG A 78 -13.55 12.83 25.94
CA ARG A 78 -13.06 13.83 24.99
C ARG A 78 -11.57 13.73 24.63
N THR A 79 -10.95 12.59 24.78
CA THR A 79 -9.66 12.31 24.13
C THR A 79 -9.81 12.40 22.61
N LEU A 80 -10.92 11.86 22.09
CA LEU A 80 -11.38 12.02 20.71
C LEU A 80 -12.68 12.84 20.69
N ALA A 81 -12.86 13.65 19.67
CA ALA A 81 -14.11 14.38 19.45
C ALA A 81 -14.57 14.30 18.00
N ARG A 82 -15.87 14.08 17.80
CA ARG A 82 -16.52 14.16 16.49
C ARG A 82 -16.75 15.62 16.12
N ARG A 83 -16.41 15.98 14.89
CA ARG A 83 -16.70 17.31 14.35
C ARG A 83 -18.20 17.57 14.24
N GLU A 84 -18.61 18.78 14.51
CA GLU A 84 -20.00 19.21 14.33
C GLU A 84 -20.30 19.44 12.85
N THR A 85 -19.36 20.06 12.12
CA THR A 85 -19.49 20.39 10.71
C THR A 85 -18.72 19.36 9.85
N PRO A 86 -19.34 18.82 8.78
CA PRO A 86 -18.62 17.99 7.82
C PRO A 86 -17.51 18.79 7.12
N ALA A 87 -16.35 18.17 6.91
CA ALA A 87 -15.21 18.78 6.22
C ALA A 87 -14.53 17.78 5.31
N MET A 88 -13.79 18.27 4.32
CA MET A 88 -12.68 17.57 3.68
C MET A 88 -11.38 18.02 4.34
N PHE A 89 -10.30 17.26 4.17
CA PHE A 89 -9.01 17.63 4.76
C PHE A 89 -7.94 17.57 3.68
N ALA A 90 -7.39 18.74 3.29
CA ALA A 90 -6.17 18.74 2.49
C ALA A 90 -5.05 18.18 3.37
N TYR A 91 -4.29 17.22 2.82
CA TYR A 91 -3.31 16.43 3.57
C TYR A 91 -1.99 16.39 2.82
N ARG A 92 -0.93 16.86 3.47
CA ARG A 92 0.44 16.80 2.96
C ARG A 92 1.28 15.87 3.80
N GLN A 93 2.07 15.04 3.13
CA GLN A 93 3.14 14.25 3.73
C GLN A 93 4.47 14.73 3.18
N THR A 94 5.40 15.11 4.06
CA THR A 94 6.77 15.44 3.71
C THR A 94 7.69 14.35 4.25
N PHE A 95 8.53 13.77 3.39
CA PHE A 95 9.34 12.60 3.72
C PHE A 95 10.61 12.53 2.87
N GLU A 96 11.60 11.79 3.38
CA GLU A 96 12.78 11.43 2.63
C GLU A 96 12.54 10.16 1.80
N PHE A 97 12.93 10.19 0.54
CA PHE A 97 12.80 9.06 -0.37
C PHE A 97 14.13 8.78 -1.06
N ASN A 98 14.59 7.53 -0.94
CA ASN A 98 15.85 7.08 -1.55
C ASN A 98 15.56 6.06 -2.66
N VAL A 99 16.10 6.32 -3.83
CA VAL A 99 16.09 5.38 -4.95
C VAL A 99 17.50 5.30 -5.54
N ALA A 100 18.04 4.09 -5.61
CA ALA A 100 19.35 3.81 -6.17
C ALA A 100 20.48 4.69 -5.58
N GLY A 101 20.40 5.00 -4.28
CA GLY A 101 21.36 5.83 -3.56
C GLY A 101 21.18 7.34 -3.70
N THR A 102 20.13 7.81 -4.41
CA THR A 102 19.77 9.22 -4.48
C THR A 102 18.64 9.52 -3.50
N GLN A 103 18.95 10.29 -2.45
CA GLN A 103 17.98 10.76 -1.45
C GLN A 103 17.41 12.11 -1.84
N ARG A 104 16.12 12.29 -1.67
CA ARG A 104 15.42 13.56 -1.90
C ARG A 104 14.27 13.74 -0.94
N THR A 105 14.01 14.97 -0.52
CA THR A 105 12.80 15.36 0.21
C THR A 105 11.64 15.45 -0.77
N VAL A 106 10.55 14.78 -0.46
CA VAL A 106 9.35 14.71 -1.31
C VAL A 106 8.13 15.20 -0.52
N GLN A 107 7.24 15.92 -1.19
CA GLN A 107 5.95 16.36 -0.65
C GLN A 107 4.81 15.78 -1.47
N ARG A 108 4.05 14.86 -0.90
CA ARG A 108 2.84 14.30 -1.48
C ARG A 108 1.62 15.01 -0.92
N CYS A 109 0.72 15.46 -1.81
CA CYS A 109 -0.49 16.19 -1.46
C CYS A 109 -1.74 15.42 -1.90
N GLY A 110 -2.75 15.35 -1.04
CA GLY A 110 -4.03 14.70 -1.32
C GLY A 110 -5.16 15.32 -0.52
N MET A 111 -6.36 14.79 -0.69
CA MET A 111 -7.56 15.21 0.05
C MET A 111 -8.18 14.02 0.77
N ALA A 112 -8.34 14.11 2.08
CA ALA A 112 -9.10 13.14 2.85
C ALA A 112 -10.61 13.44 2.74
N ILE A 113 -11.36 12.42 2.33
CA ILE A 113 -12.79 12.48 2.00
C ILE A 113 -13.48 11.18 2.41
N THR A 114 -14.79 11.12 2.25
CA THR A 114 -15.50 9.86 2.06
C THR A 114 -16.01 9.75 0.63
N THR A 115 -16.08 8.52 0.11
CA THR A 115 -16.64 8.23 -1.22
C THR A 115 -17.68 7.11 -1.12
N ASP A 116 -18.56 6.98 -2.10
CA ASP A 116 -19.51 5.88 -2.16
C ASP A 116 -18.76 4.53 -2.14
N ALA A 117 -19.18 3.64 -1.26
CA ALA A 117 -18.65 2.28 -1.15
C ALA A 117 -19.26 1.40 -2.26
N LEU A 118 -18.59 1.36 -3.40
CA LEU A 118 -19.01 0.61 -4.58
C LEU A 118 -18.28 -0.72 -4.67
N ALA A 119 -18.96 -1.75 -5.19
CA ALA A 119 -18.26 -2.98 -5.58
C ALA A 119 -17.15 -2.66 -6.59
N PHE A 120 -16.06 -3.42 -6.54
CA PHE A 120 -14.94 -3.23 -7.46
C PHE A 120 -15.35 -3.38 -8.93
N GLY A 121 -14.69 -2.64 -9.78
CA GLY A 121 -14.77 -2.74 -11.23
C GLY A 121 -15.09 -1.41 -11.92
N PRO A 122 -14.84 -1.35 -13.23
CA PRO A 122 -15.11 -0.18 -14.04
C PRO A 122 -16.63 0.08 -14.13
N ARG A 123 -17.00 1.36 -14.10
CA ARG A 123 -18.41 1.81 -14.18
C ARG A 123 -18.52 3.08 -15.00
N ALA A 124 -19.66 3.25 -15.68
CA ALA A 124 -20.00 4.53 -16.28
C ALA A 124 -20.05 5.64 -15.21
N GLY A 125 -19.29 6.71 -15.41
CA GLY A 125 -19.16 7.81 -14.47
C GLY A 125 -18.19 7.58 -13.31
N GLY A 126 -17.26 6.62 -13.43
CA GLY A 126 -16.19 6.34 -12.48
C GLY A 126 -16.49 5.17 -11.54
N GLY A 127 -15.56 4.25 -11.45
CA GLY A 127 -15.57 3.07 -10.58
C GLY A 127 -14.49 3.12 -9.51
N VAL A 128 -14.48 2.10 -8.63
CA VAL A 128 -13.38 1.85 -7.70
C VAL A 128 -12.62 0.62 -8.19
N LEU A 129 -11.37 0.82 -8.57
CA LEU A 129 -10.56 -0.17 -9.27
C LEU A 129 -9.43 -0.68 -8.37
N PRO A 130 -9.42 -1.97 -8.03
CA PRO A 130 -8.27 -2.59 -7.36
C PRO A 130 -7.18 -2.88 -8.40
N HIS A 131 -5.95 -3.09 -7.94
CA HIS A 131 -4.87 -3.59 -8.78
C HIS A 131 -4.18 -4.82 -8.21
N GLU A 132 -4.55 -5.26 -7.00
CA GLU A 132 -3.95 -6.38 -6.29
C GLU A 132 -5.02 -7.23 -5.60
N GLU A 133 -4.81 -8.54 -5.54
CA GLU A 133 -5.68 -9.47 -4.81
C GLU A 133 -5.58 -9.31 -3.30
N THR A 134 -6.67 -9.61 -2.58
CA THR A 134 -6.74 -9.53 -1.12
C THR A 134 -6.80 -10.91 -0.48
N PHE A 135 -6.10 -11.09 0.66
CA PHE A 135 -6.16 -12.30 1.47
C PHE A 135 -7.41 -12.35 2.37
N SER A 136 -7.82 -13.57 2.80
CA SER A 136 -8.96 -13.77 3.71
C SER A 136 -8.67 -13.33 5.15
N GLY A 137 -7.55 -13.77 5.74
CA GLY A 137 -7.24 -13.54 7.15
C GLY A 137 -7.27 -12.08 7.61
N PRO A 138 -6.58 -11.14 6.91
CA PRO A 138 -6.64 -9.71 7.25
C PRO A 138 -8.04 -9.11 7.14
N LYS A 139 -8.92 -9.67 6.28
CA LYS A 139 -10.31 -9.20 6.16
C LYS A 139 -11.14 -9.55 7.39
N GLU A 140 -10.97 -10.75 7.94
CA GLU A 140 -11.70 -11.22 9.13
C GLU A 140 -11.31 -10.41 10.36
N ASP A 141 -10.01 -10.18 10.58
CA ASP A 141 -9.49 -9.35 11.65
C ASP A 141 -10.05 -7.92 11.59
N ARG A 142 -9.92 -7.26 10.43
CA ARG A 142 -10.44 -5.89 10.24
C ARG A 142 -11.96 -5.82 10.33
N PHE A 143 -12.68 -6.85 9.91
CA PHE A 143 -14.13 -6.92 10.02
C PHE A 143 -14.60 -7.05 11.47
N ALA A 144 -13.93 -7.88 12.27
CA ALA A 144 -14.20 -7.97 13.71
C ALA A 144 -13.98 -6.62 14.41
N LEU A 145 -12.87 -5.93 14.08
CA LEU A 145 -12.58 -4.61 14.62
C LEU A 145 -13.62 -3.56 14.20
N MET A 146 -14.02 -3.56 12.93
CA MET A 146 -15.03 -2.60 12.43
C MET A 146 -16.39 -2.81 13.09
N LYS A 147 -16.80 -4.07 13.33
CA LYS A 147 -18.04 -4.37 14.09
C LYS A 147 -17.98 -3.85 15.52
N ALA A 148 -16.83 -4.00 16.19
CA ALA A 148 -16.66 -3.59 17.58
C ALA A 148 -16.58 -2.06 17.76
N THR A 149 -15.90 -1.38 16.85
CA THR A 149 -15.68 0.08 16.91
C THR A 149 -16.78 0.87 16.20
N ARG A 150 -17.46 0.28 15.22
CA ARG A 150 -18.39 0.94 14.30
C ARG A 150 -17.77 2.17 13.64
N ALA A 151 -16.49 2.04 13.24
CA ALA A 151 -15.71 3.11 12.65
C ALA A 151 -14.70 2.58 11.64
N GLN A 152 -14.36 3.41 10.66
CA GLN A 152 -13.17 3.24 9.82
C GLN A 152 -12.03 4.00 10.48
N LEU A 153 -11.10 3.29 11.11
CA LEU A 153 -10.02 3.85 11.90
C LEU A 153 -8.85 4.37 11.04
N SER A 154 -8.62 3.74 9.89
CA SER A 154 -7.53 4.07 8.97
C SER A 154 -8.08 4.34 7.57
N PRO A 155 -7.62 5.39 6.86
CA PRO A 155 -8.09 5.70 5.51
C PRO A 155 -7.56 4.70 4.48
N VAL A 156 -8.33 4.50 3.42
CA VAL A 156 -7.86 3.86 2.19
C VAL A 156 -7.06 4.89 1.39
N PHE A 157 -5.97 4.48 0.77
CA PHE A 157 -5.22 5.32 -0.15
C PHE A 157 -5.75 5.12 -1.57
N GLY A 158 -6.36 6.14 -2.13
CA GLY A 158 -6.90 6.14 -3.48
C GLY A 158 -6.15 7.11 -4.40
N LEU A 159 -6.09 6.77 -5.68
CA LEU A 159 -5.56 7.62 -6.75
C LEU A 159 -6.66 7.94 -7.75
N HIS A 160 -6.55 9.06 -8.42
CA HIS A 160 -7.37 9.41 -9.59
C HIS A 160 -6.48 9.96 -10.69
N ALA A 161 -6.93 9.89 -11.95
CA ALA A 161 -6.07 10.22 -13.09
C ALA A 161 -5.58 11.67 -13.07
N ASP A 162 -6.47 12.62 -12.73
CA ASP A 162 -6.18 14.06 -12.65
C ASP A 162 -5.42 14.60 -13.87
N GLU A 163 -5.82 14.20 -15.08
CA GLU A 163 -5.08 14.53 -16.31
C GLU A 163 -4.91 16.04 -16.54
N SER A 164 -5.86 16.84 -16.07
CA SER A 164 -5.81 18.31 -16.11
C SER A 164 -5.01 18.93 -14.95
N GLY A 165 -4.69 18.17 -13.91
CA GLY A 165 -4.09 18.65 -12.66
C GLY A 165 -5.05 19.53 -11.83
N ALA A 166 -6.34 19.55 -12.15
CA ALA A 166 -7.29 20.46 -11.51
C ALA A 166 -7.51 20.14 -10.03
N ALA A 167 -7.70 18.85 -9.69
CA ALA A 167 -7.89 18.43 -8.31
C ALA A 167 -6.63 18.65 -7.46
N THR A 168 -5.46 18.27 -7.96
CA THR A 168 -4.19 18.53 -7.29
C THR A 168 -3.94 20.02 -7.06
N ARG A 169 -4.29 20.88 -8.02
CA ARG A 169 -4.17 22.34 -7.88
C ARG A 169 -5.05 22.86 -6.75
N ILE A 170 -6.34 22.47 -6.68
CA ILE A 170 -7.23 22.87 -5.58
C ILE A 170 -6.64 22.51 -4.21
N VAL A 171 -6.11 21.27 -4.08
CA VAL A 171 -5.47 20.84 -2.83
C VAL A 171 -4.28 21.73 -2.47
N ARG A 172 -3.42 22.04 -3.44
CA ARG A 172 -2.24 22.89 -3.23
C ARG A 172 -2.60 24.34 -2.94
N ASP A 173 -3.64 24.89 -3.56
CA ASP A 173 -4.14 26.23 -3.31
C ASP A 173 -4.64 26.39 -1.86
N VAL A 174 -5.37 25.38 -1.34
CA VAL A 174 -5.75 25.33 0.08
C VAL A 174 -4.53 25.38 0.99
N MET A 175 -3.50 24.59 0.70
CA MET A 175 -2.27 24.53 1.50
C MET A 175 -1.45 25.82 1.42
N ALA A 176 -1.47 26.52 0.30
CA ALA A 176 -0.77 27.80 0.10
C ALA A 176 -1.50 28.98 0.77
N SER A 177 -2.81 28.86 1.00
CA SER A 177 -3.64 29.96 1.52
C SER A 177 -3.46 30.27 3.00
N ARG A 178 -3.02 29.29 3.81
CA ARG A 178 -2.88 29.41 5.26
C ARG A 178 -2.00 28.31 5.85
N SER A 179 -1.61 28.48 7.11
CA SER A 179 -0.90 27.43 7.86
C SER A 179 -1.80 26.21 8.11
N PRO A 180 -1.21 25.02 8.28
CA PRO A 180 -1.98 23.82 8.61
C PRO A 180 -2.64 23.91 9.98
N ASP A 181 -3.83 23.34 10.11
CA ASP A 181 -4.56 23.28 11.37
C ASP A 181 -3.98 22.23 12.32
N ARG A 182 -3.33 21.21 11.77
CA ARG A 182 -2.73 20.12 12.50
C ARG A 182 -1.41 19.72 11.89
N ILE A 183 -0.42 19.47 12.74
CA ILE A 183 0.91 19.01 12.36
C ILE A 183 1.29 17.84 13.27
N ALA A 184 1.82 16.78 12.68
CA ALA A 184 2.34 15.64 13.42
C ALA A 184 3.47 14.95 12.64
N THR A 185 4.36 14.29 13.35
CA THR A 185 5.41 13.45 12.76
C THR A 185 5.26 12.02 13.27
N THR A 186 5.17 11.04 12.37
CA THR A 186 5.22 9.64 12.78
C THR A 186 6.62 9.25 13.23
N PRO A 187 6.75 8.67 14.44
CA PRO A 187 8.07 8.50 15.06
C PRO A 187 8.92 7.36 14.48
N MET A 188 8.36 6.51 13.64
CA MET A 188 9.05 5.33 13.11
C MET A 188 9.71 5.59 11.74
N ASP A 189 9.10 6.42 10.92
CA ASP A 189 9.53 6.73 9.54
C ASP A 189 9.85 8.22 9.34
N ASN A 190 9.69 9.04 10.39
CA ASN A 190 9.92 10.48 10.39
C ASN A 190 9.14 11.25 9.31
N VAL A 191 7.99 10.73 8.90
CA VAL A 191 7.11 11.43 7.96
C VAL A 191 6.40 12.56 8.67
N LEU A 192 6.51 13.76 8.13
CA LEU A 192 5.75 14.93 8.59
C LEU A 192 4.38 14.93 7.92
N HIS A 193 3.32 15.01 8.73
CA HIS A 193 1.94 15.07 8.33
C HIS A 193 1.35 16.44 8.66
N GLU A 194 0.72 17.07 7.68
CA GLU A 194 0.09 18.38 7.84
C GLU A 194 -1.33 18.32 7.28
N LEU A 195 -2.29 18.89 8.01
CA LEU A 195 -3.71 18.88 7.64
C LEU A 195 -4.28 20.29 7.61
N TRP A 196 -5.10 20.57 6.59
CA TRP A 196 -5.93 21.76 6.45
C TRP A 196 -7.39 21.33 6.35
N THR A 197 -8.20 21.82 7.25
CA THR A 197 -9.64 21.56 7.29
C THR A 197 -10.37 22.41 6.23
N VAL A 198 -11.09 21.79 5.33
CA VAL A 198 -11.83 22.45 4.23
C VAL A 198 -13.32 22.32 4.52
N GLU A 199 -13.95 23.42 4.93
CA GLU A 199 -15.40 23.53 5.23
C GLU A 199 -16.13 24.42 4.24
N ASP A 200 -15.41 25.25 3.48
CA ASP A 200 -16.02 26.18 2.56
C ASP A 200 -16.64 25.44 1.35
N SER A 201 -17.92 25.71 1.12
CA SER A 201 -18.70 25.06 0.07
C SER A 201 -18.17 25.26 -1.34
N PRO A 202 -17.61 26.43 -1.72
CA PRO A 202 -17.01 26.62 -3.04
C PRO A 202 -15.84 25.70 -3.32
N THR A 203 -14.90 25.55 -2.40
CA THR A 203 -13.73 24.66 -2.54
C THR A 203 -14.17 23.19 -2.59
N ILE A 204 -15.11 22.78 -1.72
CA ILE A 204 -15.67 21.42 -1.72
C ILE A 204 -16.33 21.14 -3.08
N ALA A 205 -17.20 22.03 -3.58
CA ALA A 205 -17.88 21.86 -4.86
C ALA A 205 -16.88 21.82 -6.05
N ALA A 206 -15.85 22.66 -6.02
CA ALA A 206 -14.81 22.66 -7.05
C ALA A 206 -14.05 21.31 -7.07
N TYR A 207 -13.70 20.78 -5.90
CA TYR A 207 -13.03 19.49 -5.80
C TYR A 207 -13.93 18.33 -6.26
N GLN A 208 -15.20 18.32 -5.85
CA GLN A 208 -16.19 17.35 -6.32
C GLN A 208 -16.35 17.38 -7.84
N LYS A 209 -16.39 18.58 -8.42
CA LYS A 209 -16.47 18.77 -9.88
C LYS A 209 -15.23 18.26 -10.60
N ALA A 210 -14.04 18.49 -10.03
CA ALA A 210 -12.77 18.03 -10.62
C ALA A 210 -12.66 16.49 -10.65
N LEU A 211 -13.34 15.79 -9.72
CA LEU A 211 -13.38 14.32 -9.65
C LEU A 211 -14.59 13.69 -10.33
N ALA A 212 -15.50 14.50 -10.88
CA ALA A 212 -16.71 13.97 -11.50
C ALA A 212 -16.38 13.08 -12.71
N GLY A 213 -16.76 11.81 -12.64
CA GLY A 213 -16.51 10.85 -13.71
C GLY A 213 -15.13 10.15 -13.65
N GLU A 214 -14.26 10.52 -12.72
CA GLU A 214 -12.95 9.89 -12.54
C GLU A 214 -13.09 8.49 -11.89
N ASP A 215 -12.26 7.56 -12.32
CA ASP A 215 -12.03 6.30 -11.62
C ASP A 215 -11.16 6.53 -10.38
N ILE A 216 -11.46 5.82 -9.30
CA ILE A 216 -10.61 5.76 -8.12
C ILE A 216 -9.84 4.44 -8.16
N PHE A 217 -8.51 4.53 -8.25
CA PHE A 217 -7.60 3.39 -8.20
C PHE A 217 -7.14 3.22 -6.76
N ILE A 218 -7.37 2.05 -6.14
CA ILE A 218 -6.85 1.81 -4.80
C ILE A 218 -5.35 1.62 -4.87
N ALA A 219 -4.59 2.51 -4.25
CA ALA A 219 -3.13 2.40 -4.12
C ALA A 219 -2.72 1.52 -2.94
N ASP A 220 -3.44 1.66 -1.81
CA ASP A 220 -3.21 0.88 -0.60
C ASP A 220 -4.50 0.76 0.22
N GLY A 221 -4.64 -0.33 0.97
CA GLY A 221 -5.83 -0.56 1.80
C GLY A 221 -6.95 -1.34 1.12
N HIS A 222 -6.64 -2.20 0.15
CA HIS A 222 -7.61 -3.10 -0.47
C HIS A 222 -8.43 -3.90 0.57
N HIS A 223 -7.77 -4.42 1.62
CA HIS A 223 -8.46 -5.13 2.71
C HIS A 223 -9.40 -4.20 3.47
N ARG A 224 -9.01 -2.95 3.77
CA ARG A 224 -9.83 -1.94 4.46
C ARG A 224 -11.09 -1.60 3.65
N TYR A 225 -10.92 -1.40 2.35
CA TYR A 225 -12.04 -1.14 1.44
C TYR A 225 -13.01 -2.33 1.36
N THR A 226 -12.48 -3.54 1.13
CA THR A 226 -13.28 -4.77 1.10
C THR A 226 -14.02 -4.99 2.43
N THR A 227 -13.38 -4.71 3.57
CA THR A 227 -14.00 -4.79 4.89
C THR A 227 -15.20 -3.84 5.00
N GLY A 228 -15.09 -2.62 4.47
CA GLY A 228 -16.21 -1.68 4.41
C GLY A 228 -17.39 -2.22 3.60
N LEU A 229 -17.13 -2.84 2.44
CA LEU A 229 -18.16 -3.50 1.63
C LEU A 229 -18.83 -4.67 2.38
N ASN A 230 -18.05 -5.50 3.05
CA ASN A 230 -18.58 -6.61 3.85
C ASN A 230 -19.41 -6.10 5.05
N TYR A 231 -19.02 -4.96 5.63
CA TYR A 231 -19.72 -4.37 6.76
C TYR A 231 -21.12 -3.89 6.36
N ILE A 232 -21.27 -3.21 5.21
CA ILE A 232 -22.58 -2.80 4.73
C ILE A 232 -23.46 -4.01 4.40
N GLN A 233 -22.93 -5.06 3.79
CA GLN A 233 -23.66 -6.30 3.54
C GLN A 233 -24.12 -6.96 4.84
N HIS A 234 -23.28 -6.95 5.88
CA HIS A 234 -23.63 -7.45 7.20
C HIS A 234 -24.80 -6.66 7.83
N LEU A 235 -24.79 -5.35 7.73
CA LEU A 235 -25.88 -4.50 8.22
C LEU A 235 -27.18 -4.78 7.44
N GLU A 236 -27.10 -4.87 6.10
CA GLU A 236 -28.25 -5.16 5.24
C GLU A 236 -28.85 -6.54 5.51
N ALA A 237 -28.06 -7.52 5.86
CA ALA A 237 -28.54 -8.85 6.29
C ALA A 237 -29.30 -8.80 7.63
N SER A 238 -29.05 -7.78 8.45
CA SER A 238 -29.71 -7.59 9.75
C SER A 238 -30.95 -6.67 9.69
N GLY A 239 -31.15 -5.99 8.57
CA GLY A 239 -32.30 -5.09 8.36
C GLY A 239 -32.08 -4.05 7.27
N ALA A 240 -33.08 -3.19 7.05
CA ALA A 240 -32.97 -2.13 6.06
C ALA A 240 -31.97 -1.06 6.51
N VAL A 241 -30.99 -0.77 5.65
CA VAL A 241 -29.98 0.29 5.87
C VAL A 241 -30.32 1.51 5.00
N PRO A 242 -30.51 2.70 5.58
CA PRO A 242 -30.81 3.92 4.82
C PRO A 242 -29.79 4.20 3.70
N ALA A 243 -30.24 4.85 2.64
CA ALA A 243 -29.37 5.16 1.50
C ALA A 243 -28.23 6.14 1.86
N ASP A 244 -28.46 7.00 2.84
CA ASP A 244 -27.50 8.00 3.36
C ASP A 244 -26.66 7.50 4.55
N HIS A 245 -26.84 6.23 4.97
CA HIS A 245 -26.12 5.67 6.10
C HIS A 245 -24.60 5.75 5.92
N ALA A 246 -23.87 6.16 6.97
CA ALA A 246 -22.43 6.40 6.90
C ALA A 246 -21.61 5.17 6.44
N ALA A 247 -22.07 3.95 6.76
CA ALA A 247 -21.41 2.71 6.31
C ALA A 247 -21.44 2.50 4.79
N ARG A 248 -22.31 3.22 4.04
CA ARG A 248 -22.33 3.21 2.57
C ARG A 248 -21.20 4.05 1.96
N LYS A 249 -20.35 4.60 2.80
CA LYS A 249 -19.20 5.42 2.38
C LYS A 249 -17.89 4.86 2.91
N SER A 250 -16.83 5.01 2.12
CA SER A 250 -15.47 4.62 2.49
C SER A 250 -14.62 5.86 2.69
N MET A 251 -13.90 5.93 3.82
CA MET A 251 -12.95 7.00 4.09
C MET A 251 -11.67 6.77 3.30
N MET A 252 -11.28 7.77 2.50
CA MET A 252 -10.10 7.71 1.66
C MET A 252 -9.28 8.99 1.73
N VAL A 253 -7.99 8.87 1.48
CA VAL A 253 -7.15 9.99 1.01
C VAL A 253 -6.96 9.81 -0.48
N LEU A 254 -7.43 10.76 -1.27
CA LEU A 254 -7.28 10.77 -2.72
C LEU A 254 -6.09 11.64 -3.13
N VAL A 255 -5.20 11.09 -3.96
CA VAL A 255 -4.05 11.78 -4.54
C VAL A 255 -4.16 11.73 -6.05
N GLY A 256 -3.98 12.86 -6.71
CA GLY A 256 -3.91 12.91 -8.17
C GLY A 256 -2.65 12.20 -8.69
N MET A 257 -2.79 11.43 -9.76
CA MET A 257 -1.62 10.83 -10.43
C MET A 257 -0.69 11.91 -11.04
N SER A 258 -1.16 13.15 -11.15
CA SER A 258 -0.39 14.33 -11.54
C SER A 258 0.45 14.91 -10.38
N ASP A 259 0.25 14.48 -9.14
CA ASP A 259 1.04 14.99 -7.99
C ASP A 259 2.49 14.55 -8.07
N PRO A 260 3.46 15.49 -8.13
CA PRO A 260 4.88 15.15 -8.26
C PRO A 260 5.47 14.45 -7.02
N GLY A 261 4.74 14.45 -5.90
CA GLY A 261 5.09 13.74 -4.67
C GLY A 261 4.55 12.33 -4.61
N LEU A 262 3.79 11.88 -5.62
CA LEU A 262 3.36 10.50 -5.71
C LEU A 262 4.54 9.62 -6.13
N VAL A 263 5.07 8.84 -5.20
CA VAL A 263 6.19 7.94 -5.45
C VAL A 263 5.79 6.49 -5.21
N ILE A 264 6.33 5.62 -6.05
CA ILE A 264 6.24 4.16 -5.91
C ILE A 264 7.66 3.67 -5.68
N GLY A 265 7.88 2.95 -4.60
CA GLY A 265 9.15 2.26 -4.34
C GLY A 265 9.17 0.87 -4.98
N PRO A 266 10.35 0.28 -5.14
CA PRO A 266 10.47 -1.09 -5.57
C PRO A 266 9.99 -2.04 -4.48
N THR A 267 9.57 -3.22 -4.89
CA THR A 267 9.44 -4.36 -3.99
C THR A 267 10.30 -5.48 -4.58
N HIS A 268 11.50 -5.64 -4.03
CA HIS A 268 12.42 -6.70 -4.45
C HIS A 268 11.89 -8.07 -4.03
N ARG A 269 12.47 -9.12 -4.55
CA ARG A 269 12.11 -10.49 -4.20
C ARG A 269 13.34 -11.22 -3.69
N VAL A 270 13.32 -11.69 -2.44
CA VAL A 270 14.29 -12.65 -1.95
C VAL A 270 13.65 -14.02 -1.99
N LEU A 271 14.30 -14.95 -2.68
CA LEU A 271 13.82 -16.30 -2.90
C LEU A 271 14.68 -17.29 -2.16
N GLY A 272 14.05 -18.32 -1.58
CA GLY A 272 14.74 -19.35 -0.84
C GLY A 272 13.93 -20.63 -0.67
N GLY A 273 14.53 -21.61 0.01
CA GLY A 273 13.91 -22.90 0.28
C GLY A 273 13.89 -23.85 -0.93
N MET A 274 14.68 -23.59 -1.96
CA MET A 274 14.86 -24.47 -3.11
C MET A 274 15.90 -25.56 -2.81
N LYS A 275 15.56 -26.81 -3.04
CA LYS A 275 16.40 -27.97 -2.67
C LYS A 275 17.66 -28.11 -3.52
N ASP A 276 17.52 -27.88 -4.83
CA ASP A 276 18.55 -28.13 -5.83
C ASP A 276 19.14 -26.82 -6.40
N TYR A 277 19.03 -25.74 -5.64
CA TYR A 277 19.53 -24.43 -6.06
C TYR A 277 21.03 -24.33 -5.94
N SER A 278 21.67 -23.94 -7.02
CA SER A 278 22.94 -23.24 -7.08
C SER A 278 22.86 -22.23 -8.21
N LEU A 279 23.72 -21.20 -8.24
CA LEU A 279 23.74 -20.24 -9.34
C LEU A 279 23.92 -20.94 -10.70
N ALA A 280 24.84 -21.92 -10.78
CA ALA A 280 25.07 -22.69 -12.00
C ALA A 280 23.83 -23.49 -12.43
N ALA A 281 23.15 -24.15 -11.49
CA ALA A 281 21.91 -24.90 -11.77
C ALA A 281 20.79 -23.95 -12.23
N PHE A 282 20.65 -22.78 -11.62
CA PHE A 282 19.68 -21.77 -12.06
C PHE A 282 19.98 -21.26 -13.48
N MET A 283 21.22 -20.88 -13.76
CA MET A 283 21.62 -20.42 -15.09
C MET A 283 21.38 -21.50 -16.16
N GLN A 284 21.70 -22.76 -15.87
CA GLN A 284 21.43 -23.89 -16.76
C GLN A 284 19.91 -24.09 -16.98
N ALA A 285 19.13 -24.07 -15.90
CA ALA A 285 17.66 -24.22 -15.96
C ALA A 285 16.98 -23.08 -16.74
N ALA A 286 17.55 -21.89 -16.71
CA ALA A 286 17.04 -20.67 -17.35
C ALA A 286 17.60 -20.39 -18.75
N ALA A 287 18.60 -21.16 -19.24
CA ALA A 287 19.39 -20.85 -20.43
C ALA A 287 18.59 -20.63 -21.71
N SER A 288 17.45 -21.31 -21.87
CA SER A 288 16.54 -21.12 -23.02
C SER A 288 15.57 -19.96 -22.87
N THR A 289 15.51 -19.34 -21.69
CA THR A 289 14.44 -18.40 -21.31
C THR A 289 14.97 -17.03 -20.95
N LEU A 290 16.12 -16.98 -20.26
CA LEU A 290 16.74 -15.74 -19.76
C LEU A 290 18.12 -15.54 -20.37
N LEU A 291 18.46 -14.27 -20.58
CA LEU A 291 19.81 -13.82 -20.90
C LEU A 291 20.45 -13.20 -19.67
N PHE A 292 21.75 -13.39 -19.49
CA PHE A 292 22.50 -12.97 -18.31
C PHE A 292 23.66 -12.07 -18.72
N GLU A 293 23.76 -10.90 -18.11
CA GLU A 293 24.85 -9.93 -18.29
C GLU A 293 25.51 -9.72 -16.90
N PRO A 294 26.74 -10.17 -16.66
CA PRO A 294 27.38 -10.04 -15.36
C PRO A 294 27.62 -8.59 -14.97
N VAL A 295 27.43 -8.26 -13.69
CA VAL A 295 27.69 -6.94 -13.12
C VAL A 295 28.72 -7.08 -12.02
N ALA A 296 29.82 -6.34 -12.12
CA ALA A 296 30.83 -6.30 -11.07
C ALA A 296 30.33 -5.46 -9.87
N GLY A 297 30.66 -5.92 -8.66
CA GLY A 297 30.29 -5.23 -7.44
C GLY A 297 29.22 -5.98 -6.62
N ASP A 298 28.68 -5.29 -5.62
CA ASP A 298 27.68 -5.82 -4.72
C ASP A 298 26.24 -5.56 -5.22
N ALA A 299 25.25 -5.89 -4.38
CA ALA A 299 23.84 -5.68 -4.71
C ALA A 299 23.48 -4.21 -4.88
N HIS A 300 24.15 -3.27 -4.20
CA HIS A 300 23.93 -1.82 -4.38
C HIS A 300 24.44 -1.36 -5.74
N GLN A 301 25.60 -1.87 -6.19
CA GLN A 301 26.08 -1.56 -7.53
C GLN A 301 25.18 -2.16 -8.61
N LEU A 302 24.63 -3.35 -8.39
CA LEU A 302 23.65 -3.96 -9.28
C LEU A 302 22.38 -3.11 -9.41
N GLU A 303 21.86 -2.58 -8.30
CA GLU A 303 20.73 -1.65 -8.31
C GLU A 303 21.02 -0.39 -9.13
N LYS A 304 22.19 0.22 -8.91
CA LYS A 304 22.60 1.42 -9.67
C LYS A 304 22.66 1.16 -11.17
N VAL A 305 23.27 0.05 -11.57
CA VAL A 305 23.35 -0.34 -12.99
C VAL A 305 21.96 -0.55 -13.56
N LEU A 306 21.09 -1.27 -12.83
CA LEU A 306 19.70 -1.51 -13.25
C LEU A 306 18.93 -0.19 -13.48
N HIS A 307 19.11 0.80 -12.59
CA HIS A 307 18.44 2.10 -12.71
C HIS A 307 19.03 2.98 -13.81
N GLN A 308 20.30 2.83 -14.16
CA GLN A 308 20.94 3.54 -15.27
C GLN A 308 20.54 3.01 -16.65
N LEU A 309 20.14 1.74 -16.72
CA LEU A 309 19.66 1.14 -17.96
C LEU A 309 18.28 1.69 -18.30
N GLU A 310 18.17 2.43 -19.41
CA GLU A 310 16.90 2.93 -19.88
C GLU A 310 15.91 1.83 -20.15
N THR A 311 14.64 2.10 -19.85
CA THR A 311 13.53 1.18 -20.08
C THR A 311 13.05 1.25 -21.52
N MET A 312 13.87 0.89 -22.47
CA MET A 312 13.52 0.85 -23.90
C MET A 312 12.61 -0.36 -24.23
N GLY A 313 11.56 -0.59 -23.42
CA GLY A 313 10.57 -1.65 -23.69
C GLY A 313 11.03 -3.07 -23.37
N GLU A 314 12.19 -3.26 -22.78
CA GLU A 314 12.70 -4.56 -22.33
C GLU A 314 12.65 -4.68 -20.82
N ASN A 315 12.10 -5.80 -20.33
CA ASN A 315 12.18 -6.13 -18.91
C ASN A 315 13.61 -6.47 -18.53
N ARG A 316 14.19 -5.67 -17.66
CA ARG A 316 15.53 -5.89 -17.09
C ARG A 316 15.41 -5.96 -15.58
N LEU A 317 15.94 -7.02 -15.00
CA LEU A 317 15.91 -7.32 -13.58
C LEU A 317 17.34 -7.52 -13.09
N GLY A 318 17.61 -7.18 -11.84
CA GLY A 318 18.86 -7.54 -11.18
C GLY A 318 18.72 -8.91 -10.51
N LEU A 319 19.59 -9.84 -10.81
CA LEU A 319 19.74 -11.11 -10.09
C LEU A 319 20.97 -11.02 -9.19
N TYR A 320 20.82 -11.31 -7.91
CA TYR A 320 21.91 -11.39 -6.96
C TYR A 320 21.91 -12.75 -6.25
N ASP A 321 23.01 -13.48 -6.34
CA ASP A 321 23.20 -14.76 -5.67
C ASP A 321 23.93 -14.58 -4.34
N PHE A 322 23.32 -15.02 -3.23
CA PHE A 322 23.87 -14.79 -1.90
C PHE A 322 25.12 -15.63 -1.61
N ALA A 323 25.20 -16.84 -2.18
CA ALA A 323 26.32 -17.76 -1.91
C ALA A 323 27.59 -17.29 -2.61
N SER A 324 27.54 -16.96 -3.89
CA SER A 324 28.68 -16.51 -4.69
C SER A 324 28.91 -15.00 -4.62
N LYS A 325 27.94 -14.23 -4.12
CA LYS A 325 27.90 -12.75 -4.13
C LYS A 325 28.03 -12.15 -5.53
N GLN A 326 27.58 -12.87 -6.55
CA GLN A 326 27.58 -12.41 -7.93
C GLN A 326 26.28 -11.75 -8.31
N GLY A 327 26.38 -10.67 -9.08
CA GLY A 327 25.26 -9.92 -9.64
C GLY A 327 25.17 -10.04 -11.16
N PHE A 328 23.95 -10.06 -11.68
CA PHE A 328 23.66 -10.08 -13.12
C PHE A 328 22.49 -9.18 -13.44
N ILE A 329 22.54 -8.47 -14.56
CA ILE A 329 21.32 -8.03 -15.22
C ILE A 329 20.75 -9.22 -15.99
N ILE A 330 19.50 -9.57 -15.72
CA ILE A 330 18.79 -10.62 -16.45
C ILE A 330 17.63 -10.02 -17.23
N ARG A 331 17.32 -10.61 -18.38
CA ARG A 331 16.16 -10.26 -19.19
C ARG A 331 15.61 -11.48 -19.91
N PRO A 332 14.27 -11.51 -20.17
CA PRO A 332 13.69 -12.54 -21.03
C PRO A 332 14.32 -12.53 -22.43
N GLY A 333 14.51 -13.69 -23.03
CA GLY A 333 14.96 -13.82 -24.41
C GLY A 333 13.89 -13.45 -25.45
N GLN A 334 12.64 -13.21 -25.02
CA GLN A 334 11.49 -12.83 -25.84
C GLN A 334 10.85 -11.55 -25.30
N ALA A 335 10.32 -10.73 -26.20
CA ALA A 335 9.71 -9.44 -25.85
C ALA A 335 8.36 -9.55 -25.09
N ASP A 336 7.64 -10.67 -25.23
CA ASP A 336 6.41 -10.96 -24.48
C ASP A 336 6.43 -12.44 -24.04
N PRO A 337 7.21 -12.77 -23.00
CA PRO A 337 7.47 -14.15 -22.59
C PRO A 337 6.23 -14.86 -22.04
N LEU A 338 5.25 -14.10 -21.55
CA LEU A 338 4.02 -14.64 -20.95
C LEU A 338 2.84 -14.75 -21.94
N ALA A 339 3.00 -14.30 -23.19
CA ALA A 339 1.91 -14.28 -24.20
C ALA A 339 1.27 -15.64 -24.43
N LYS A 340 2.08 -16.71 -24.51
CA LYS A 340 1.59 -18.08 -24.73
C LYS A 340 0.83 -18.62 -23.53
N ARG A 341 1.27 -18.29 -22.32
CA ARG A 341 0.68 -18.79 -21.06
C ARG A 341 -0.59 -18.01 -20.68
N PHE A 342 -0.62 -16.72 -20.95
CA PHE A 342 -1.71 -15.81 -20.58
C PHE A 342 -2.22 -15.00 -21.79
N PRO A 343 -2.77 -15.67 -22.82
CA PRO A 343 -3.17 -15.01 -24.07
C PRO A 343 -4.31 -13.99 -23.89
N THR A 344 -5.13 -14.15 -22.85
CA THR A 344 -6.26 -13.26 -22.55
C THR A 344 -5.89 -12.04 -21.69
N LYS A 345 -4.73 -12.06 -21.01
CA LYS A 345 -4.28 -10.92 -20.22
C LYS A 345 -3.75 -9.81 -21.15
N PRO A 346 -3.97 -8.52 -20.82
CA PRO A 346 -3.41 -7.43 -21.61
C PRO A 346 -1.88 -7.46 -21.61
N ARG A 347 -1.27 -6.89 -22.64
CA ARG A 347 0.20 -6.87 -22.77
C ARG A 347 0.86 -6.16 -21.59
N GLU A 348 0.26 -5.06 -21.11
CA GLU A 348 0.73 -4.31 -19.96
C GLU A 348 0.85 -5.18 -18.71
N TRP A 349 -0.04 -6.15 -18.52
CA TRP A 349 0.04 -7.12 -17.44
C TRP A 349 1.16 -8.15 -17.68
N ARG A 350 1.24 -8.70 -18.90
CA ARG A 350 2.21 -9.75 -19.26
C ARG A 350 3.67 -9.27 -19.25
N THR A 351 3.87 -7.97 -19.41
CA THR A 351 5.20 -7.33 -19.40
C THR A 351 5.55 -6.66 -18.06
N LEU A 352 4.77 -6.87 -17.00
CA LEU A 352 5.14 -6.45 -15.65
C LEU A 352 6.36 -7.25 -15.15
N ASP A 353 7.35 -6.57 -14.61
CA ASP A 353 8.52 -7.21 -13.99
C ASP A 353 8.09 -8.23 -12.92
N VAL A 354 7.09 -7.88 -12.12
CA VAL A 354 6.53 -8.75 -11.07
C VAL A 354 5.82 -9.99 -11.64
N ALA A 355 5.15 -9.88 -12.79
CA ALA A 355 4.53 -11.03 -13.46
C ALA A 355 5.60 -11.95 -14.06
N ILE A 356 6.65 -11.38 -14.64
CA ILE A 356 7.78 -12.15 -15.15
C ILE A 356 8.48 -12.91 -14.03
N ILE A 357 8.70 -12.28 -12.88
CA ILE A 357 9.30 -12.96 -11.73
C ILE A 357 8.40 -14.10 -11.26
N GLN A 358 7.11 -13.84 -11.04
CA GLN A 358 6.17 -14.83 -10.53
C GLN A 358 6.04 -16.01 -11.49
N TYR A 359 5.71 -15.74 -12.75
CA TYR A 359 5.25 -16.77 -13.66
C TYR A 359 6.37 -17.38 -14.50
N LEU A 360 7.38 -16.60 -14.91
CA LEU A 360 8.47 -17.12 -15.70
C LEU A 360 9.63 -17.62 -14.81
N ILE A 361 10.10 -16.80 -13.86
CA ILE A 361 11.27 -17.18 -13.05
C ILE A 361 10.88 -18.22 -11.99
N VAL A 362 9.84 -17.97 -11.22
CA VAL A 362 9.52 -18.86 -10.09
C VAL A 362 8.73 -20.07 -10.55
N GLU A 363 7.62 -19.91 -11.27
CA GLU A 363 6.75 -21.05 -11.60
C GLU A 363 7.23 -21.90 -12.76
N GLU A 364 7.97 -21.37 -13.74
CA GLU A 364 8.47 -22.15 -14.88
C GLU A 364 9.92 -22.62 -14.70
N ILE A 365 10.72 -21.92 -13.89
CA ILE A 365 12.14 -22.27 -13.69
C ILE A 365 12.38 -22.81 -12.28
N CYS A 366 12.17 -21.98 -11.23
CA CYS A 366 12.59 -22.34 -9.88
C CYS A 366 11.83 -23.54 -9.31
N GLN A 367 10.50 -23.50 -9.35
CA GLN A 367 9.65 -24.55 -8.78
C GLN A 367 9.88 -25.92 -9.45
N PRO A 368 9.70 -26.06 -10.78
CA PRO A 368 9.78 -27.38 -11.42
C PRO A 368 11.20 -27.91 -11.56
N LYS A 369 12.19 -27.01 -11.78
CA LYS A 369 13.56 -27.44 -12.14
C LYS A 369 14.54 -27.43 -10.96
N LEU A 370 14.24 -26.66 -9.87
CA LEU A 370 15.14 -26.47 -8.75
C LEU A 370 14.51 -26.80 -7.38
N ASN A 371 13.20 -27.15 -7.36
CA ASN A 371 12.51 -27.45 -6.11
C ASN A 371 11.52 -28.61 -6.21
N GLY A 372 11.66 -29.47 -7.22
CA GLY A 372 10.81 -30.64 -7.40
C GLY A 372 9.30 -30.32 -7.47
N GLY A 373 8.92 -29.18 -8.05
CA GLY A 373 7.53 -28.70 -8.17
C GLY A 373 6.97 -28.07 -6.89
N GLN A 374 7.74 -27.98 -5.80
CA GLN A 374 7.29 -27.38 -4.55
C GLN A 374 7.39 -25.85 -4.60
N SER A 375 6.54 -25.17 -3.82
CA SER A 375 6.54 -23.70 -3.72
C SER A 375 7.89 -23.17 -3.20
N VAL A 376 8.33 -22.07 -3.78
CA VAL A 376 9.48 -21.29 -3.30
C VAL A 376 9.04 -20.42 -2.14
N LYS A 377 9.90 -20.20 -1.16
CA LYS A 377 9.67 -19.23 -0.08
C LYS A 377 10.10 -17.84 -0.51
N TRP A 378 9.39 -16.81 0.00
CA TRP A 378 9.56 -15.42 -0.42
C TRP A 378 9.78 -14.48 0.76
N ALA A 379 10.58 -13.42 0.51
CA ALA A 379 10.53 -12.17 1.26
C ALA A 379 10.44 -11.00 0.28
N PHE A 380 9.87 -9.86 0.74
CA PHE A 380 9.48 -8.72 -0.09
C PHE A 380 10.10 -7.41 0.42
N PRO A 381 11.45 -7.28 0.44
CA PRO A 381 12.11 -6.07 0.88
C PRO A 381 11.90 -4.90 -0.09
N HIS A 382 11.95 -3.68 0.45
CA HIS A 382 11.76 -2.45 -0.32
C HIS A 382 13.07 -1.73 -0.63
N THR A 383 14.16 -2.12 0.00
CA THR A 383 15.50 -1.57 -0.23
C THR A 383 16.52 -2.68 -0.40
N VAL A 384 17.62 -2.39 -1.10
CA VAL A 384 18.74 -3.32 -1.22
C VAL A 384 19.42 -3.56 0.13
N GLY A 385 19.38 -2.58 1.05
CA GLY A 385 19.81 -2.78 2.43
C GLY A 385 19.06 -3.93 3.10
N GLU A 386 17.73 -3.91 3.06
CA GLU A 386 16.89 -5.01 3.57
C GLU A 386 17.14 -6.35 2.85
N VAL A 387 17.42 -6.32 1.53
CA VAL A 387 17.82 -7.53 0.78
C VAL A 387 19.07 -8.15 1.38
N LEU A 388 20.09 -7.34 1.69
CA LEU A 388 21.35 -7.80 2.28
C LEU A 388 21.18 -8.25 3.75
N GLU A 389 20.36 -7.57 4.53
CA GLU A 389 20.01 -7.98 5.91
C GLU A 389 19.35 -9.37 5.93
N ILE A 390 18.36 -9.59 5.05
CA ILE A 390 17.73 -10.91 4.87
C ILE A 390 18.78 -11.94 4.42
N GLY A 391 19.65 -11.58 3.49
CA GLY A 391 20.74 -12.41 3.02
C GLY A 391 21.73 -12.81 4.11
N ALA A 392 21.92 -11.96 5.11
CA ALA A 392 22.70 -12.21 6.32
C ALA A 392 21.95 -13.01 7.41
N GLY A 393 20.71 -13.43 7.15
CA GLY A 393 19.87 -14.19 8.09
C GLY A 393 19.19 -13.33 9.17
N GLN A 394 19.12 -12.02 8.97
CA GLN A 394 18.43 -11.12 9.89
C GLN A 394 16.92 -11.18 9.66
N GLU A 395 16.15 -11.15 10.74
CA GLU A 395 14.69 -11.02 10.66
C GLU A 395 14.33 -9.58 10.34
N THR A 396 13.67 -9.37 9.20
CA THR A 396 13.12 -8.08 8.80
C THR A 396 11.59 -8.17 8.71
N GLY A 397 10.90 -7.03 8.76
CA GLY A 397 9.45 -6.96 8.52
C GLY A 397 9.02 -7.38 7.09
N ALA A 398 9.97 -7.55 6.19
CA ALA A 398 9.74 -7.86 4.77
C ALA A 398 9.37 -9.33 4.49
N GLY A 399 9.34 -10.20 5.49
CA GLY A 399 9.02 -11.63 5.36
C GLY A 399 10.24 -12.52 5.53
N GLY A 400 10.14 -13.76 5.05
CA GLY A 400 11.17 -14.80 5.23
C GLY A 400 10.90 -15.68 6.45
N GLY A 401 10.69 -15.12 7.62
CA GLY A 401 10.33 -15.84 8.84
C GLY A 401 11.38 -16.80 9.37
N LYS A 402 11.10 -17.44 10.50
CA LYS A 402 12.01 -18.40 11.14
C LYS A 402 12.29 -19.60 10.23
N GLY A 403 13.57 -19.89 9.99
CA GLY A 403 14.01 -20.98 9.12
C GLY A 403 13.95 -20.67 7.62
N PHE A 404 13.78 -19.41 7.23
CA PHE A 404 13.97 -18.97 5.86
C PHE A 404 15.48 -18.93 5.54
N VAL A 405 15.89 -19.66 4.52
CA VAL A 405 17.27 -19.64 4.01
C VAL A 405 17.24 -18.93 2.66
N PRO A 406 17.71 -17.68 2.58
CA PRO A 406 17.74 -16.93 1.34
C PRO A 406 18.81 -17.51 0.39
N GLN A 407 18.48 -17.62 -0.89
CA GLN A 407 19.39 -18.17 -1.90
C GLN A 407 19.70 -17.16 -2.99
N MET A 408 18.69 -16.47 -3.50
CA MET A 408 18.86 -15.43 -4.50
C MET A 408 17.92 -14.27 -4.27
N ALA A 409 18.30 -13.09 -4.75
CA ALA A 409 17.41 -11.94 -4.81
C ALA A 409 17.17 -11.50 -6.25
N VAL A 410 15.93 -11.06 -6.53
CA VAL A 410 15.60 -10.36 -7.77
C VAL A 410 15.33 -8.90 -7.41
N ILE A 411 16.23 -8.03 -7.85
CA ILE A 411 16.17 -6.58 -7.67
C ILE A 411 15.38 -6.00 -8.85
N VAL A 412 14.38 -5.18 -8.54
CA VAL A 412 13.45 -4.61 -9.51
C VAL A 412 13.42 -3.10 -9.44
N ARG A 413 13.01 -2.47 -10.50
CA ARG A 413 12.58 -1.07 -10.51
C ARG A 413 11.15 -0.95 -9.97
N PRO A 414 10.74 0.24 -9.51
CA PRO A 414 9.33 0.49 -9.16
C PRO A 414 8.39 0.16 -10.31
N THR A 415 7.24 -0.44 -10.01
CA THR A 415 6.18 -0.64 -11.00
C THR A 415 5.71 0.72 -11.54
N PRO A 416 5.71 0.95 -12.86
CA PRO A 416 5.30 2.23 -13.41
C PRO A 416 3.81 2.52 -13.15
N LEU A 417 3.50 3.78 -12.81
CA LEU A 417 2.12 4.20 -12.50
C LEU A 417 1.15 4.00 -13.69
N ASN A 418 1.62 4.19 -14.92
CA ASN A 418 0.84 3.93 -16.12
C ASN A 418 0.47 2.44 -16.28
N ALA A 419 1.32 1.51 -15.85
CA ALA A 419 1.02 0.08 -15.84
C ALA A 419 -0.06 -0.25 -14.78
N VAL A 420 0.02 0.37 -13.58
CA VAL A 420 -1.04 0.23 -12.56
C VAL A 420 -2.39 0.69 -13.13
N LYS A 421 -2.44 1.88 -13.76
CA LYS A 421 -3.65 2.43 -14.40
C LYS A 421 -4.20 1.50 -15.50
N ALA A 422 -3.34 1.02 -16.40
CA ALA A 422 -3.73 0.18 -17.53
C ALA A 422 -4.30 -1.18 -17.08
N VAL A 423 -3.61 -1.86 -16.15
CA VAL A 423 -4.04 -3.16 -15.63
C VAL A 423 -5.36 -3.05 -14.87
N SER A 424 -5.50 -2.04 -14.00
CA SER A 424 -6.75 -1.82 -13.25
C SER A 424 -7.93 -1.48 -14.15
N ARG A 425 -7.73 -0.67 -15.21
CA ARG A 425 -8.78 -0.35 -16.20
C ARG A 425 -9.20 -1.56 -17.04
N ALA A 426 -8.27 -2.48 -17.28
CA ALA A 426 -8.58 -3.76 -17.91
C ALA A 426 -9.34 -4.72 -16.97
N ASN A 427 -9.68 -4.28 -15.75
CA ASN A 427 -10.28 -5.10 -14.69
C ASN A 427 -9.44 -6.34 -14.35
N GLU A 428 -8.13 -6.19 -14.41
CA GLU A 428 -7.16 -7.23 -14.11
C GLU A 428 -6.42 -6.93 -12.80
N LEU A 429 -5.95 -7.97 -12.13
CA LEU A 429 -5.18 -7.88 -10.90
C LEU A 429 -3.73 -8.28 -11.14
N MET A 430 -2.82 -7.48 -10.62
CA MET A 430 -1.39 -7.80 -10.61
C MET A 430 -1.09 -8.90 -9.59
N PRO A 431 0.04 -9.60 -9.74
CA PRO A 431 0.57 -10.44 -8.67
C PRO A 431 0.68 -9.66 -7.36
N GLN A 432 0.64 -10.38 -6.26
CA GLN A 432 0.74 -9.75 -4.92
C GLN A 432 2.08 -9.03 -4.73
N LYS A 433 2.04 -7.96 -3.91
CA LYS A 433 3.20 -7.13 -3.62
C LYS A 433 3.82 -6.48 -4.88
N SER A 434 2.98 -6.12 -5.85
CA SER A 434 3.40 -5.50 -7.11
C SER A 434 3.76 -4.02 -6.97
N THR A 435 3.22 -3.33 -5.97
CA THR A 435 3.43 -1.89 -5.76
C THR A 435 3.78 -1.59 -4.31
N PHE A 436 4.61 -0.58 -4.12
CA PHE A 436 4.91 -0.02 -2.80
C PHE A 436 4.75 1.50 -2.84
N PHE A 437 3.53 1.95 -2.62
CA PHE A 437 3.25 3.39 -2.46
C PHE A 437 3.80 3.87 -1.13
N TYR A 438 4.77 4.78 -1.18
CA TYR A 438 5.47 5.33 -0.02
C TYR A 438 5.24 6.83 0.10
N PRO A 439 5.17 7.37 1.33
CA PRO A 439 4.98 6.65 2.58
C PRO A 439 3.55 6.12 2.72
N LYS A 440 3.34 5.24 3.70
CA LYS A 440 1.98 4.82 4.05
C LYS A 440 1.21 5.99 4.69
N LEU A 441 -0.12 5.96 4.62
CA LEU A 441 -0.96 6.94 5.29
C LEU A 441 -0.98 6.70 6.79
N ALA A 442 -0.86 7.76 7.59
CA ALA A 442 -0.96 7.63 9.04
C ALA A 442 -2.39 7.32 9.49
N THR A 443 -2.50 6.51 10.55
CA THR A 443 -3.72 6.26 11.31
C THR A 443 -3.82 7.22 12.49
N GLY A 444 -5.03 7.70 12.81
CA GLY A 444 -5.29 8.57 13.97
C GLY A 444 -5.40 10.06 13.64
N LEU A 445 -5.12 10.48 12.40
CA LEU A 445 -5.35 11.86 11.98
C LEU A 445 -6.84 12.18 11.83
N PHE A 446 -7.61 11.22 11.39
CA PHE A 446 -9.07 11.25 11.28
C PHE A 446 -9.61 9.82 11.32
N VAL A 447 -10.81 9.67 11.88
CA VAL A 447 -11.58 8.43 11.96
C VAL A 447 -12.98 8.74 11.41
N ASN A 448 -13.54 7.83 10.62
CA ASN A 448 -14.90 7.97 10.10
C ASN A 448 -15.87 7.11 10.91
N PRO A 449 -16.72 7.69 11.78
CA PRO A 449 -17.77 6.96 12.47
C PRO A 449 -18.83 6.48 11.48
N LEU A 450 -19.33 5.27 11.67
CA LEU A 450 -20.31 4.62 10.80
C LEU A 450 -21.75 4.66 11.37
N GLU A 451 -21.94 5.48 12.40
CA GLU A 451 -23.23 5.73 13.07
C GLU A 451 -23.62 7.21 13.01
#